data_5adc5730c1072ac1df85f349ce7ad4b6
#
_entry.id   5adc5730c1072ac1df85f349ce7ad4b6
#
_cell.length_a   1.000
_cell.length_b   1.000
_cell.length_c   1.000
_cell.angle_alpha   90.00
_cell.angle_beta   90.00
_cell.angle_gamma   90.00
#
_symmetry.space_group_name_H-M   'P 1'
#
loop_
_entity.id
_entity.type
_entity.pdbx_description
1 polymer ?
#
loop_
_entity_poly.entity_id
_entity_poly.type
_entity_poly.pdbx_seq_one_letter_code
_entity_poly.pdbx_strand_id
1 'polypeptide(L)'
;MKQGVVLTAGIVALAVAAGSGYWLGSKGETAHGSTSAGAVAASSASAKKEKKLLYYRNPMGLPDTSPVPKKDPMGMDYIPVYEGEEEEESAAGQIKVSTEKVQKLGVRTEVAQLRALDKLVRAAGRIEPDERRVYAISPKFEGYVERLHVNITGQSVGKGQPLFEVYSPELVSAQREYAIAAQGVESLRDAEGSTRDSMRQLADSSLLRLKNWDISEEQIKALAKSGESRRTLTFRSPVSGVITEKKAVQGMRFMPGEALYQVADLSSVWVIADVFEQDIGLVRPGAKAKVRINAYPDKTFEGTITYVYPTLKAETRTVPVRVELPNPGQLLKPAMFAQVELLVGGKGPVVTVPTLGVIDSGTRRLVFVEAQEGRVEPREG
;
A
#
# COMPACT_ATOMS: atom_id res chain seq x y z
N MET A 1 -51.87 2.44 -2.46
CA MET A 1 -52.36 1.82 -1.23
C MET A 1 -51.97 0.35 -1.01
N LYS A 2 -51.13 -0.30 -1.85
CA LYS A 2 -50.76 -1.72 -1.67
C LYS A 2 -49.37 -1.98 -1.04
N GLN A 3 -48.53 -0.97 -0.92
CA GLN A 3 -47.17 -1.14 -0.33
C GLN A 3 -47.15 -0.94 1.21
N GLY A 4 -48.09 -0.22 1.80
CA GLY A 4 -48.11 -0.01 3.25
C GLY A 4 -48.61 -1.23 4.05
N VAL A 5 -49.46 -2.08 3.45
CA VAL A 5 -50.03 -3.28 4.11
C VAL A 5 -48.98 -4.42 4.24
N VAL A 6 -48.05 -4.52 3.32
CA VAL A 6 -46.98 -5.55 3.35
C VAL A 6 -45.95 -5.25 4.43
N LEU A 7 -45.62 -3.97 4.66
CA LEU A 7 -44.65 -3.56 5.68
C LEU A 7 -45.22 -3.76 7.12
N THR A 8 -46.52 -3.53 7.35
CA THR A 8 -47.11 -3.76 8.66
C THR A 8 -47.28 -5.24 8.99
N ALA A 9 -47.56 -6.08 8.01
CA ALA A 9 -47.60 -7.53 8.21
C ALA A 9 -46.23 -8.15 8.57
N GLY A 10 -45.16 -7.62 7.99
CA GLY A 10 -43.79 -8.06 8.29
C GLY A 10 -43.36 -7.71 9.72
N ILE A 11 -43.69 -6.55 10.23
CA ILE A 11 -43.33 -6.12 11.59
C ILE A 11 -44.11 -6.91 12.66
N VAL A 12 -45.38 -7.24 12.41
CA VAL A 12 -46.18 -8.06 13.34
C VAL A 12 -45.66 -9.50 13.38
N ALA A 13 -45.21 -10.09 12.27
CA ALA A 13 -44.64 -11.43 12.23
C ALA A 13 -43.29 -11.51 12.99
N LEU A 14 -42.44 -10.48 12.92
CA LEU A 14 -41.20 -10.39 13.67
C LEU A 14 -41.40 -10.23 15.19
N ALA A 15 -42.42 -9.47 15.60
CA ALA A 15 -42.74 -9.31 17.02
C ALA A 15 -43.29 -10.59 17.65
N VAL A 16 -44.07 -11.39 16.92
CA VAL A 16 -44.61 -12.68 17.39
C VAL A 16 -43.49 -13.73 17.49
N ALA A 17 -42.52 -13.74 16.55
CA ALA A 17 -41.37 -14.65 16.61
C ALA A 17 -40.42 -14.34 17.78
N ALA A 18 -40.16 -13.06 18.08
CA ALA A 18 -39.36 -12.64 19.22
C ALA A 18 -40.04 -12.93 20.58
N GLY A 19 -41.37 -12.73 20.69
CA GLY A 19 -42.14 -13.00 21.89
C GLY A 19 -42.22 -14.51 22.23
N SER A 20 -42.38 -15.37 21.24
CA SER A 20 -42.43 -16.84 21.43
C SER A 20 -41.07 -17.42 21.79
N GLY A 21 -39.96 -16.89 21.23
CA GLY A 21 -38.60 -17.29 21.58
C GLY A 21 -38.23 -16.94 23.02
N TYR A 22 -38.63 -15.78 23.51
CA TYR A 22 -38.41 -15.35 24.90
C TYR A 22 -39.19 -16.19 25.91
N TRP A 23 -40.46 -16.59 25.58
CA TRP A 23 -41.32 -17.37 26.48
C TRP A 23 -40.86 -18.83 26.60
N LEU A 24 -40.28 -19.44 25.55
CA LEU A 24 -39.69 -20.79 25.59
C LEU A 24 -38.35 -20.83 26.30
N GLY A 25 -37.54 -19.74 26.21
CA GLY A 25 -36.22 -19.66 26.84
C GLY A 25 -36.27 -19.41 28.36
N SER A 26 -37.39 -18.84 28.90
CA SER A 26 -37.50 -18.51 30.32
C SER A 26 -38.07 -19.60 31.22
N LYS A 27 -38.39 -20.79 30.69
CA LYS A 27 -38.96 -21.93 31.49
C LYS A 27 -37.93 -23.00 31.85
N GLY A 28 -36.62 -22.78 31.65
CA GLY A 28 -35.58 -23.77 31.81
C GLY A 28 -34.70 -23.67 33.06
N GLU A 29 -35.13 -22.95 34.12
CA GLU A 29 -34.33 -22.90 35.37
C GLU A 29 -35.20 -22.86 36.60
N THR A 30 -35.47 -24.01 37.18
CA THR A 30 -35.68 -24.16 38.65
C THR A 30 -35.64 -25.65 39.03
N ALA A 31 -34.59 -26.06 39.70
CA ALA A 31 -34.69 -27.01 40.81
C ALA A 31 -33.38 -26.99 41.60
N HIS A 32 -33.35 -26.19 42.64
CA HIS A 32 -32.48 -26.38 43.80
C HIS A 32 -32.92 -27.60 44.59
N GLY A 33 -31.93 -28.34 45.12
CA GLY A 33 -32.13 -29.33 46.13
C GLY A 33 -30.82 -29.49 46.91
N SER A 34 -30.63 -28.63 47.91
CA SER A 34 -29.69 -28.85 49.01
C SER A 34 -30.22 -29.93 49.92
N THR A 35 -29.42 -30.91 50.31
CA THR A 35 -29.38 -31.43 51.70
C THR A 35 -28.07 -32.16 51.98
N SER A 36 -27.64 -31.97 53.18
CA SER A 36 -26.43 -32.32 53.88
C SER A 36 -26.33 -33.77 54.32
N ALA A 37 -25.08 -34.11 54.63
CA ALA A 37 -24.58 -35.02 55.64
C ALA A 37 -24.68 -36.54 55.42
N GLY A 38 -23.53 -37.18 55.54
CA GLY A 38 -23.42 -38.60 55.80
C GLY A 38 -22.05 -39.16 55.39
N ALA A 39 -21.11 -39.11 56.32
CA ALA A 39 -19.85 -39.82 56.22
C ALA A 39 -20.06 -41.32 56.14
N VAL A 40 -19.37 -42.01 55.22
CA VAL A 40 -18.71 -43.31 55.52
C VAL A 40 -17.55 -43.51 54.55
N ALA A 41 -16.42 -43.80 55.13
CA ALA A 41 -15.22 -44.18 54.45
C ALA A 41 -15.40 -45.54 53.71
N ALA A 42 -14.99 -45.58 52.47
CA ALA A 42 -14.63 -46.80 51.80
C ALA A 42 -13.31 -46.57 51.03
N SER A 43 -12.28 -47.09 51.63
CA SER A 43 -10.95 -47.32 51.12
C SER A 43 -11.05 -48.08 49.77
N SER A 44 -10.67 -47.40 48.68
CA SER A 44 -10.21 -48.11 47.48
C SER A 44 -8.69 -47.93 47.38
N ALA A 45 -8.00 -48.98 47.82
CA ALA A 45 -6.57 -49.14 47.62
C ALA A 45 -6.26 -49.12 46.12
N SER A 46 -5.74 -47.97 45.61
CA SER A 46 -5.00 -47.93 44.36
C SER A 46 -3.72 -48.77 44.57
N ALA A 47 -3.62 -49.88 43.89
CA ALA A 47 -2.46 -50.75 43.86
C ALA A 47 -1.26 -49.93 43.35
N LYS A 48 -0.45 -49.44 44.29
CA LYS A 48 0.86 -48.85 44.03
C LYS A 48 1.73 -49.98 43.46
N LYS A 49 2.04 -49.95 42.14
CA LYS A 49 3.09 -50.79 41.59
C LYS A 49 4.32 -50.60 42.46
N GLU A 50 4.75 -51.65 43.16
CA GLU A 50 5.97 -51.64 43.96
C GLU A 50 7.12 -51.32 43.04
N LYS A 51 7.70 -50.16 43.21
CA LYS A 51 8.91 -49.76 42.51
C LYS A 51 10.04 -50.66 42.99
N LYS A 52 10.75 -51.29 42.08
CA LYS A 52 11.84 -52.21 42.38
C LYS A 52 13.02 -51.40 42.93
N LEU A 53 13.43 -51.68 44.16
CA LEU A 53 14.59 -51.11 44.79
C LEU A 53 15.86 -51.61 44.05
N LEU A 54 16.71 -50.70 43.60
CA LEU A 54 17.95 -51.02 42.88
C LEU A 54 19.13 -51.12 43.83
N TYR A 55 19.35 -50.09 44.64
CA TYR A 55 20.45 -50.03 45.61
C TYR A 55 20.23 -48.90 46.58
N TYR A 56 21.10 -48.79 47.58
CA TYR A 56 21.16 -47.71 48.54
C TYR A 56 22.40 -46.84 48.25
N ARG A 57 22.29 -45.54 48.19
CA ARG A 57 23.41 -44.60 47.93
C ARG A 57 23.77 -43.85 49.22
N ASN A 58 25.03 -43.42 49.28
CA ASN A 58 25.52 -42.58 50.37
C ASN A 58 24.83 -41.20 50.37
N PRO A 59 24.31 -40.71 51.54
CA PRO A 59 23.62 -39.44 51.62
C PRO A 59 24.49 -38.23 51.33
N MET A 60 25.82 -38.33 51.42
CA MET A 60 26.79 -37.25 51.15
C MET A 60 27.25 -37.22 49.66
N GLY A 61 26.65 -37.98 48.76
CA GLY A 61 27.01 -37.94 47.35
C GLY A 61 28.30 -38.67 46.97
N LEU A 62 28.90 -39.42 47.90
CA LEU A 62 30.04 -40.25 47.59
C LEU A 62 29.62 -41.45 46.72
N PRO A 63 30.51 -41.95 45.83
CA PRO A 63 30.20 -43.01 44.88
C PRO A 63 30.04 -44.43 45.50
N ASP A 64 29.88 -44.52 46.81
CA ASP A 64 29.68 -45.78 47.53
C ASP A 64 28.18 -46.13 47.55
N THR A 65 27.89 -47.35 47.05
CA THR A 65 26.53 -47.90 46.95
C THR A 65 26.49 -49.25 47.69
N SER A 66 25.32 -49.57 48.27
CA SER A 66 25.12 -50.86 48.94
C SER A 66 23.83 -51.52 48.48
N PRO A 67 23.78 -52.83 48.28
CA PRO A 67 22.52 -53.54 47.96
C PRO A 67 21.61 -53.75 49.19
N VAL A 68 22.11 -53.45 50.42
CA VAL A 68 21.36 -53.56 51.66
C VAL A 68 21.41 -52.27 52.45
N PRO A 69 20.42 -51.99 53.33
CA PRO A 69 20.47 -50.82 54.20
C PRO A 69 21.75 -50.77 55.03
N LYS A 70 22.53 -49.71 54.96
CA LYS A 70 23.80 -49.49 55.60
C LYS A 70 23.86 -48.06 56.17
N LYS A 71 24.58 -47.86 57.26
CA LYS A 71 24.89 -46.53 57.79
C LYS A 71 26.28 -46.10 57.37
N ASP A 72 26.46 -44.85 57.10
CA ASP A 72 27.77 -44.31 56.81
C ASP A 72 28.63 -44.20 58.13
N PRO A 73 29.93 -43.89 58.02
CA PRO A 73 30.76 -43.73 59.22
C PRO A 73 30.31 -42.60 60.17
N MET A 74 29.43 -41.75 59.74
CA MET A 74 28.86 -40.63 60.57
C MET A 74 27.49 -40.96 61.12
N GLY A 75 26.95 -42.20 60.90
CA GLY A 75 25.73 -42.69 61.46
C GLY A 75 24.45 -42.37 60.63
N MET A 76 24.56 -41.81 59.46
CA MET A 76 23.44 -41.50 58.59
C MET A 76 23.03 -42.72 57.75
N ASP A 77 21.72 -42.95 57.56
CA ASP A 77 21.21 -44.04 56.77
C ASP A 77 21.36 -43.77 55.28
N TYR A 78 21.76 -44.77 54.50
CA TYR A 78 21.83 -44.72 53.03
C TYR A 78 20.42 -44.58 52.43
N ILE A 79 20.31 -43.70 51.42
CA ILE A 79 19.05 -43.37 50.73
C ILE A 79 18.72 -44.48 49.73
N PRO A 80 17.51 -45.12 49.79
CA PRO A 80 17.11 -46.11 48.82
C PRO A 80 16.83 -45.47 47.46
N VAL A 81 17.41 -46.02 46.38
CA VAL A 81 17.16 -45.64 44.99
C VAL A 81 16.29 -46.69 44.32
N TYR A 82 15.15 -46.25 43.79
CA TYR A 82 14.20 -47.12 43.11
C TYR A 82 14.33 -47.00 41.59
N GLU A 83 13.94 -48.04 40.84
CA GLU A 83 13.97 -48.04 39.40
C GLU A 83 13.09 -46.89 38.83
N GLY A 84 13.75 -45.91 38.15
CA GLY A 84 13.14 -44.69 37.64
C GLY A 84 13.39 -43.40 38.42
N GLU A 85 14.24 -43.40 39.48
CA GLU A 85 14.62 -42.24 40.30
C GLU A 85 16.05 -41.75 40.07
N GLU A 86 16.68 -42.03 38.91
CA GLU A 86 17.89 -41.36 38.53
C GLU A 86 17.53 -39.93 37.99
N GLU A 87 17.02 -39.07 38.86
CA GLU A 87 16.99 -37.63 38.64
C GLU A 87 18.34 -37.06 39.10
N GLU A 88 19.29 -37.06 38.18
CA GLU A 88 20.40 -36.07 38.28
C GLU A 88 19.81 -34.69 38.39
N GLU A 89 20.32 -33.89 39.31
CA GLU A 89 19.99 -32.48 39.52
C GLU A 89 19.95 -31.73 38.17
N SER A 90 18.77 -31.67 37.56
CA SER A 90 18.52 -30.79 36.45
C SER A 90 18.51 -29.38 37.00
N ALA A 91 19.38 -28.50 36.48
CA ALA A 91 19.31 -27.07 36.77
C ALA A 91 17.84 -26.62 36.64
N ALA A 92 17.37 -25.81 37.59
CA ALA A 92 15.96 -25.46 37.69
C ALA A 92 15.41 -24.95 36.32
N GLY A 93 14.48 -25.72 35.72
CA GLY A 93 13.84 -25.36 34.45
C GLY A 93 14.21 -26.22 33.22
N GLN A 94 15.18 -27.15 33.32
CA GLN A 94 15.54 -28.02 32.22
C GLN A 94 14.76 -29.36 32.27
N ILE A 95 14.28 -29.80 31.13
CA ILE A 95 13.56 -31.08 30.98
C ILE A 95 14.47 -32.08 30.22
N LYS A 96 14.83 -33.20 30.84
CA LYS A 96 15.58 -34.27 30.19
C LYS A 96 14.62 -35.17 29.41
N VAL A 97 14.77 -35.28 28.12
CA VAL A 97 13.99 -36.21 27.27
C VAL A 97 14.92 -37.32 26.81
N SER A 98 14.60 -38.59 27.18
CA SER A 98 15.42 -39.69 26.73
C SER A 98 15.36 -39.89 25.22
N THR A 99 16.48 -40.32 24.61
CA THR A 99 16.59 -40.59 23.16
C THR A 99 15.52 -41.56 22.65
N GLU A 100 15.13 -42.53 23.47
CA GLU A 100 14.02 -43.45 23.13
C GLU A 100 12.67 -42.76 23.02
N LYS A 101 12.39 -41.79 23.91
CA LYS A 101 11.16 -40.98 23.85
C LYS A 101 11.18 -40.05 22.65
N VAL A 102 12.32 -39.42 22.34
CA VAL A 102 12.50 -38.57 21.15
C VAL A 102 12.17 -39.37 19.88
N GLN A 103 12.72 -40.60 19.77
CA GLN A 103 12.49 -41.45 18.60
C GLN A 103 11.03 -41.96 18.51
N LYS A 104 10.45 -42.42 19.63
CA LYS A 104 9.07 -42.92 19.66
C LYS A 104 8.04 -41.82 19.36
N LEU A 105 8.27 -40.58 19.78
CA LEU A 105 7.38 -39.45 19.58
C LEU A 105 7.63 -38.71 18.26
N GLY A 106 8.72 -39.07 17.53
CA GLY A 106 9.06 -38.41 16.27
C GLY A 106 9.43 -36.93 16.43
N VAL A 107 9.99 -36.54 17.58
CA VAL A 107 10.43 -35.15 17.84
C VAL A 107 11.54 -34.80 16.86
N ARG A 108 11.38 -33.70 16.14
CA ARG A 108 12.40 -33.14 15.22
C ARG A 108 12.86 -31.80 15.76
N THR A 109 14.15 -31.58 15.71
CA THR A 109 14.77 -30.28 16.04
C THR A 109 15.05 -29.54 14.75
N GLU A 110 14.84 -28.22 14.75
CA GLU A 110 15.16 -27.33 13.64
C GLU A 110 15.94 -26.11 14.15
N VAL A 111 16.93 -25.68 13.40
CA VAL A 111 17.79 -24.57 13.80
C VAL A 111 17.02 -23.26 13.69
N ALA A 112 16.99 -22.46 14.77
CA ALA A 112 16.49 -21.10 14.73
C ALA A 112 17.37 -20.24 13.81
N GLN A 113 16.75 -19.51 12.90
CA GLN A 113 17.46 -18.73 11.88
C GLN A 113 17.13 -17.24 11.99
N LEU A 114 18.12 -16.40 11.76
CA LEU A 114 17.89 -14.98 11.56
C LEU A 114 17.31 -14.76 10.16
N ARG A 115 16.06 -14.29 10.10
CA ARG A 115 15.38 -13.94 8.84
C ARG A 115 14.79 -12.55 8.92
N ALA A 116 14.85 -11.83 7.81
CA ALA A 116 14.04 -10.62 7.65
C ALA A 116 12.59 -11.05 7.50
N LEU A 117 11.72 -10.59 8.41
CA LEU A 117 10.28 -10.80 8.31
C LEU A 117 9.67 -9.65 7.50
N ASP A 118 9.75 -9.77 6.18
CA ASP A 118 9.05 -8.87 5.29
C ASP A 118 7.58 -9.30 5.20
N LYS A 119 6.68 -8.36 5.47
CA LYS A 119 5.25 -8.57 5.26
C LYS A 119 4.92 -8.19 3.81
N LEU A 120 4.28 -9.08 3.10
CA LEU A 120 3.74 -8.81 1.77
C LEU A 120 2.33 -8.23 1.91
N VAL A 121 2.17 -6.94 1.64
CA VAL A 121 0.86 -6.29 1.57
C VAL A 121 0.40 -6.28 0.12
N ARG A 122 -0.80 -6.80 -0.13
CA ARG A 122 -1.44 -6.80 -1.44
C ARG A 122 -2.53 -5.75 -1.47
N ALA A 123 -2.53 -4.94 -2.52
CA ALA A 123 -3.50 -3.88 -2.73
C ALA A 123 -4.00 -3.89 -4.17
N ALA A 124 -5.27 -3.57 -4.36
CA ALA A 124 -5.80 -3.25 -5.67
C ALA A 124 -5.37 -1.83 -6.04
N GLY A 125 -5.06 -1.59 -7.29
CA GLY A 125 -4.66 -0.28 -7.76
C GLY A 125 -5.21 0.02 -9.15
N ARG A 126 -5.13 1.30 -9.52
CA ARG A 126 -5.49 1.79 -10.85
C ARG A 126 -4.35 2.64 -11.39
N ILE A 127 -4.09 2.49 -12.70
CA ILE A 127 -3.11 3.30 -13.40
C ILE A 127 -3.72 4.68 -13.68
N GLU A 128 -2.98 5.71 -13.32
CA GLU A 128 -3.31 7.10 -13.59
C GLU A 128 -2.13 7.80 -14.29
N PRO A 129 -2.39 8.81 -15.10
CA PRO A 129 -1.30 9.60 -15.68
C PRO A 129 -0.56 10.34 -14.55
N ASP A 130 0.73 10.60 -14.75
CA ASP A 130 1.46 11.51 -13.87
C ASP A 130 0.91 12.93 -14.05
N GLU A 131 0.22 13.46 -13.04
CA GLU A 131 -0.40 14.79 -13.07
C GLU A 131 0.59 15.91 -13.38
N ARG A 132 1.87 15.74 -13.03
CA ARG A 132 2.94 16.69 -13.32
C ARG A 132 3.26 16.76 -14.82
N ARG A 133 2.80 15.76 -15.59
CA ARG A 133 3.07 15.59 -17.02
C ARG A 133 1.80 15.68 -17.87
N VAL A 134 0.77 16.28 -17.31
CA VAL A 134 -0.48 16.58 -18.02
C VAL A 134 -0.50 18.05 -18.36
N TYR A 135 -0.70 18.37 -19.61
CA TYR A 135 -0.66 19.73 -20.16
C TYR A 135 -1.99 20.08 -20.82
N ALA A 136 -2.64 21.10 -20.31
CA ALA A 136 -3.82 21.68 -20.95
C ALA A 136 -3.39 22.73 -21.97
N ILE A 137 -3.97 22.70 -23.16
CA ILE A 137 -3.79 23.70 -24.20
C ILE A 137 -5.01 24.59 -24.17
N SER A 138 -4.85 25.76 -23.57
CA SER A 138 -5.92 26.74 -23.33
C SER A 138 -5.48 28.11 -23.85
N PRO A 139 -6.03 28.60 -24.97
CA PRO A 139 -5.73 29.92 -25.43
C PRO A 139 -6.12 30.99 -24.42
N LYS A 140 -5.32 32.06 -24.31
CA LYS A 140 -5.56 33.19 -23.36
C LYS A 140 -6.35 34.35 -23.98
N PHE A 141 -6.88 34.15 -25.17
CA PHE A 141 -7.71 35.11 -25.90
C PHE A 141 -8.94 34.39 -26.47
N GLU A 142 -9.96 35.11 -26.88
CA GLU A 142 -11.11 34.50 -27.53
C GLU A 142 -10.91 34.35 -29.05
N GLY A 143 -11.56 33.36 -29.62
CA GLY A 143 -11.47 33.10 -31.05
C GLY A 143 -12.32 31.93 -31.54
N TYR A 144 -12.03 31.53 -32.75
CA TYR A 144 -12.70 30.42 -33.43
C TYR A 144 -11.66 29.38 -33.87
N VAL A 145 -12.00 28.12 -33.76
CA VAL A 145 -11.17 27.02 -34.27
C VAL A 145 -11.40 26.91 -35.77
N GLU A 146 -10.39 27.26 -36.57
CA GLU A 146 -10.47 27.22 -38.03
C GLU A 146 -10.18 25.83 -38.59
N ARG A 147 -9.13 25.17 -38.07
CA ARG A 147 -8.71 23.85 -38.56
C ARG A 147 -8.19 23.00 -37.42
N LEU A 148 -8.47 21.70 -37.48
CA LEU A 148 -7.89 20.69 -36.61
C LEU A 148 -6.87 19.85 -37.39
N HIS A 149 -5.62 19.80 -36.90
CA HIS A 149 -4.58 18.89 -37.41
C HIS A 149 -4.61 17.56 -36.68
N VAL A 150 -4.99 17.57 -35.39
CA VAL A 150 -5.18 16.40 -34.55
C VAL A 150 -6.65 16.37 -34.14
N ASN A 151 -7.40 15.41 -34.62
CA ASN A 151 -8.86 15.37 -34.42
C ASN A 151 -9.36 14.15 -33.66
N ILE A 152 -8.47 13.33 -33.08
CA ILE A 152 -8.84 12.08 -32.42
C ILE A 152 -8.23 12.04 -31.03
N THR A 153 -9.05 11.75 -30.00
CA THR A 153 -8.59 11.42 -28.66
C THR A 153 -7.84 10.09 -28.70
N GLY A 154 -6.73 9.99 -27.96
CA GLY A 154 -5.84 8.83 -27.99
C GLY A 154 -4.75 8.91 -29.07
N GLN A 155 -4.76 9.92 -29.93
CA GLN A 155 -3.71 10.12 -30.94
C GLN A 155 -2.40 10.54 -30.26
N SER A 156 -1.29 9.90 -30.67
CA SER A 156 0.05 10.31 -30.24
C SER A 156 0.49 11.55 -30.98
N VAL A 157 1.14 12.46 -30.27
CA VAL A 157 1.66 13.73 -30.81
C VAL A 157 3.11 13.92 -30.36
N GLY A 158 3.91 14.52 -31.26
CA GLY A 158 5.28 14.93 -30.94
C GLY A 158 5.34 16.36 -30.39
N LYS A 159 6.41 16.68 -29.65
CA LYS A 159 6.71 18.04 -29.24
C LYS A 159 6.82 18.98 -30.45
N GLY A 160 6.11 20.10 -30.45
CA GLY A 160 6.08 21.06 -31.55
C GLY A 160 5.14 20.69 -32.70
N GLN A 161 4.49 19.52 -32.67
CA GLN A 161 3.51 19.10 -33.67
C GLN A 161 2.30 20.04 -33.66
N PRO A 162 1.81 20.51 -34.84
CA PRO A 162 0.59 21.31 -34.95
C PRO A 162 -0.61 20.51 -34.41
N LEU A 163 -1.44 21.13 -33.57
CA LEU A 163 -2.68 20.56 -33.03
C LEU A 163 -3.89 21.16 -33.73
N PHE A 164 -3.98 22.48 -33.75
CA PHE A 164 -5.10 23.19 -34.36
C PHE A 164 -4.70 24.60 -34.75
N GLU A 165 -5.49 25.23 -35.62
CA GLU A 165 -5.38 26.63 -36.00
C GLU A 165 -6.58 27.41 -35.54
N VAL A 166 -6.36 28.61 -35.05
CA VAL A 166 -7.40 29.49 -34.56
C VAL A 166 -7.39 30.85 -35.29
N TYR A 167 -8.55 31.39 -35.40
CA TYR A 167 -8.77 32.78 -35.83
C TYR A 167 -9.28 33.60 -34.64
N SER A 168 -8.70 34.78 -34.42
CA SER A 168 -9.15 35.75 -33.43
C SER A 168 -9.05 37.14 -34.01
N PRO A 169 -10.16 37.89 -34.11
CA PRO A 169 -10.13 39.29 -34.55
C PRO A 169 -9.26 40.17 -33.68
N GLU A 170 -9.29 39.93 -32.36
CA GLU A 170 -8.50 40.65 -31.39
C GLU A 170 -6.99 40.40 -31.57
N LEU A 171 -6.60 39.14 -31.78
CA LEU A 171 -5.22 38.78 -32.06
C LEU A 171 -4.70 39.40 -33.35
N VAL A 172 -5.52 39.42 -34.42
CA VAL A 172 -5.14 40.06 -35.69
C VAL A 172 -4.92 41.57 -35.49
N SER A 173 -5.80 42.23 -34.71
CA SER A 173 -5.66 43.64 -34.39
C SER A 173 -4.39 43.93 -33.58
N ALA A 174 -4.10 43.11 -32.54
CA ALA A 174 -2.88 43.26 -31.74
C ALA A 174 -1.60 42.99 -32.54
N GLN A 175 -1.63 42.06 -33.49
CA GLN A 175 -0.49 41.83 -34.40
C GLN A 175 -0.24 43.02 -35.30
N ARG A 176 -1.30 43.62 -35.87
CA ARG A 176 -1.16 44.85 -36.70
C ARG A 176 -0.61 46.02 -35.91
N GLU A 177 -1.15 46.25 -34.71
CA GLU A 177 -0.68 47.28 -33.79
C GLU A 177 0.82 47.16 -33.49
N TYR A 178 1.27 45.95 -33.13
CA TYR A 178 2.69 45.69 -32.91
C TYR A 178 3.53 45.85 -34.16
N ALA A 179 3.08 45.37 -35.32
CA ALA A 179 3.82 45.50 -36.59
C ALA A 179 4.01 46.94 -36.98
N ILE A 180 2.97 47.79 -36.89
CA ILE A 180 3.03 49.22 -37.14
C ILE A 180 3.99 49.92 -36.19
N ALA A 181 3.87 49.60 -34.88
CA ALA A 181 4.74 50.21 -33.87
C ALA A 181 6.21 49.79 -34.06
N ALA A 182 6.49 48.53 -34.35
CA ALA A 182 7.84 48.01 -34.58
C ALA A 182 8.48 48.62 -35.83
N GLN A 183 7.70 48.75 -36.93
CA GLN A 183 8.17 49.47 -38.14
C GLN A 183 8.38 50.96 -37.88
N GLY A 184 7.50 51.60 -37.08
CA GLY A 184 7.65 52.99 -36.66
C GLY A 184 8.93 53.23 -35.86
N VAL A 185 9.28 52.34 -34.94
CA VAL A 185 10.55 52.41 -34.19
C VAL A 185 11.76 52.32 -35.12
N GLU A 186 11.71 51.41 -36.12
CA GLU A 186 12.81 51.28 -37.09
C GLU A 186 12.92 52.47 -38.00
N SER A 187 11.81 53.05 -38.52
CA SER A 187 11.77 54.19 -39.37
C SER A 187 12.22 55.48 -38.67
N LEU A 188 12.01 55.55 -37.35
CA LEU A 188 12.43 56.76 -36.54
C LEU A 188 13.76 56.49 -35.80
N ARG A 189 14.56 55.53 -36.26
CA ARG A 189 15.80 55.12 -35.60
C ARG A 189 16.78 56.29 -35.42
N ASP A 190 16.88 57.17 -36.45
CA ASP A 190 17.77 58.35 -36.50
C ASP A 190 17.06 59.63 -36.05
N ALA A 191 15.77 59.58 -35.69
CA ALA A 191 15.03 60.73 -35.21
C ALA A 191 15.27 60.95 -33.71
N GLU A 192 15.51 62.18 -33.31
CA GLU A 192 15.60 62.61 -31.93
C GLU A 192 14.23 63.07 -31.42
N GLY A 193 13.86 62.67 -30.15
CA GLY A 193 12.75 63.27 -29.46
C GLY A 193 11.63 62.34 -29.01
N SER A 194 10.57 62.93 -28.46
CA SER A 194 9.45 62.30 -27.81
C SER A 194 8.62 61.33 -28.70
N THR A 195 8.65 61.53 -30.03
CA THR A 195 7.92 60.72 -31.00
C THR A 195 8.49 59.29 -31.07
N ARG A 196 9.83 59.18 -31.11
CA ARG A 196 10.48 57.85 -31.06
C ARG A 196 10.21 57.14 -29.78
N ASP A 197 10.26 57.83 -28.63
CA ASP A 197 10.01 57.21 -27.30
C ASP A 197 8.56 56.78 -27.19
N SER A 198 7.60 57.55 -27.70
CA SER A 198 6.18 57.14 -27.75
C SER A 198 5.97 55.91 -28.63
N MET A 199 6.61 55.83 -29.81
CA MET A 199 6.54 54.66 -30.67
C MET A 199 7.15 53.42 -30.02
N ARG A 200 8.27 53.61 -29.32
CA ARG A 200 8.90 52.51 -28.57
C ARG A 200 8.00 51.98 -27.45
N GLN A 201 7.40 52.89 -26.69
CA GLN A 201 6.46 52.52 -25.63
C GLN A 201 5.24 51.77 -26.18
N LEU A 202 4.72 52.17 -27.35
CA LEU A 202 3.63 51.50 -28.03
C LEU A 202 4.05 50.09 -28.49
N ALA A 203 5.26 49.94 -29.07
CA ALA A 203 5.80 48.66 -29.49
C ALA A 203 6.00 47.73 -28.28
N ASP A 204 6.55 48.22 -27.19
CA ASP A 204 6.76 47.44 -25.96
C ASP A 204 5.44 46.98 -25.32
N SER A 205 4.43 47.86 -25.31
CA SER A 205 3.09 47.53 -24.76
C SER A 205 2.37 46.48 -25.61
N SER A 206 2.40 46.62 -26.93
CA SER A 206 1.78 45.64 -27.85
C SER A 206 2.55 44.32 -27.85
N LEU A 207 3.88 44.35 -27.75
CA LEU A 207 4.70 43.16 -27.57
C LEU A 207 4.34 42.41 -26.28
N LEU A 208 4.19 43.12 -25.17
CA LEU A 208 3.82 42.55 -23.89
C LEU A 208 2.44 41.87 -23.97
N ARG A 209 1.47 42.50 -24.68
CA ARG A 209 0.14 41.88 -24.89
C ARG A 209 0.24 40.56 -25.66
N LEU A 210 1.01 40.50 -26.76
CA LEU A 210 1.24 39.27 -27.52
C LEU A 210 1.93 38.17 -26.66
N LYS A 211 2.92 38.55 -25.86
CA LYS A 211 3.58 37.62 -24.92
C LYS A 211 2.63 37.09 -23.85
N ASN A 212 1.76 37.94 -23.31
CA ASN A 212 0.74 37.52 -22.33
C ASN A 212 -0.27 36.53 -22.92
N TRP A 213 -0.45 36.49 -24.23
CA TRP A 213 -1.28 35.52 -24.95
C TRP A 213 -0.51 34.26 -25.38
N ASP A 214 0.73 34.06 -24.89
CA ASP A 214 1.61 32.94 -25.19
C ASP A 214 1.99 32.84 -26.69
N ILE A 215 1.99 33.95 -27.41
CA ILE A 215 2.51 33.96 -28.78
C ILE A 215 4.01 33.71 -28.74
N SER A 216 4.49 32.70 -29.47
CA SER A 216 5.88 32.29 -29.41
C SER A 216 6.82 33.41 -29.91
N GLU A 217 8.03 33.47 -29.34
CA GLU A 217 9.04 34.43 -29.78
C GLU A 217 9.38 34.32 -31.27
N GLU A 218 9.32 33.10 -31.83
CA GLU A 218 9.53 32.88 -33.25
C GLU A 218 8.45 33.55 -34.09
N GLN A 219 7.20 33.47 -33.67
CA GLN A 219 6.08 34.12 -34.35
C GLN A 219 6.15 35.64 -34.21
N ILE A 220 6.53 36.16 -33.06
CA ILE A 220 6.73 37.59 -32.81
C ILE A 220 7.87 38.11 -33.68
N LYS A 221 9.01 37.43 -33.73
CA LYS A 221 10.14 37.79 -34.58
C LYS A 221 9.78 37.77 -36.08
N ALA A 222 9.02 36.77 -36.50
CA ALA A 222 8.54 36.68 -37.88
C ALA A 222 7.61 37.84 -38.22
N LEU A 223 6.69 38.20 -37.29
CA LEU A 223 5.79 39.35 -37.45
C LEU A 223 6.56 40.67 -37.52
N ALA A 224 7.52 40.90 -36.64
CA ALA A 224 8.37 42.11 -36.68
C ALA A 224 9.15 42.25 -37.97
N LYS A 225 9.61 41.12 -38.57
CA LYS A 225 10.37 41.12 -39.81
C LYS A 225 9.49 41.26 -41.05
N SER A 226 8.34 40.62 -41.11
CA SER A 226 7.46 40.66 -42.29
C SER A 226 6.54 41.88 -42.30
N GLY A 227 6.18 42.40 -41.12
CA GLY A 227 5.16 43.44 -40.99
C GLY A 227 3.73 42.96 -41.28
N GLU A 228 3.54 41.68 -41.68
CA GLU A 228 2.26 41.15 -42.07
C GLU A 228 1.60 40.34 -40.93
N SER A 229 0.41 40.76 -40.52
CA SER A 229 -0.39 40.02 -39.56
C SER A 229 -0.90 38.71 -40.19
N ARG A 230 -0.75 37.61 -39.48
CA ARG A 230 -1.33 36.35 -39.90
C ARG A 230 -2.77 36.25 -39.41
N ARG A 231 -3.67 35.83 -40.33
CA ARG A 231 -5.09 35.61 -39.96
C ARG A 231 -5.25 34.49 -38.94
N THR A 232 -4.52 33.40 -39.12
CA THR A 232 -4.59 32.22 -38.27
C THR A 232 -3.32 32.01 -37.48
N LEU A 233 -3.48 31.51 -36.27
CA LEU A 233 -2.40 31.11 -35.37
C LEU A 233 -2.45 29.62 -35.15
N THR A 234 -1.32 28.94 -35.28
CA THR A 234 -1.19 27.51 -35.04
C THR A 234 -0.76 27.24 -33.62
N PHE A 235 -1.58 26.50 -32.88
CA PHE A 235 -1.21 25.95 -31.59
C PHE A 235 -0.50 24.60 -31.76
N ARG A 236 0.60 24.42 -31.01
CA ARG A 236 1.47 23.25 -31.08
C ARG A 236 1.54 22.55 -29.76
N SER A 237 1.81 21.24 -29.80
CA SER A 237 2.02 20.49 -28.56
C SER A 237 3.31 20.93 -27.84
N PRO A 238 3.26 21.24 -26.55
CA PRO A 238 4.45 21.59 -25.77
C PRO A 238 5.34 20.38 -25.47
N VAL A 239 4.77 19.17 -25.52
CA VAL A 239 5.44 17.91 -25.17
C VAL A 239 5.11 16.81 -26.18
N SER A 240 5.91 15.75 -26.18
CA SER A 240 5.52 14.49 -26.83
C SER A 240 4.64 13.70 -25.89
N GLY A 241 3.50 13.21 -26.36
CA GLY A 241 2.54 12.50 -25.52
C GLY A 241 1.32 12.02 -26.30
N VAL A 242 0.24 11.80 -25.59
CA VAL A 242 -1.04 11.33 -26.12
C VAL A 242 -2.13 12.34 -25.78
N ILE A 243 -3.03 12.60 -26.71
CA ILE A 243 -4.22 13.42 -26.46
C ILE A 243 -5.17 12.64 -25.54
N THR A 244 -5.30 13.09 -24.31
CA THR A 244 -6.23 12.48 -23.33
C THR A 244 -7.63 13.07 -23.42
N GLU A 245 -7.73 14.34 -23.78
CA GLU A 245 -9.02 15.01 -23.97
C GLU A 245 -8.94 15.99 -25.14
N LYS A 246 -9.99 16.01 -25.97
CA LYS A 246 -10.15 16.97 -27.07
C LYS A 246 -11.56 17.54 -27.02
N LYS A 247 -11.67 18.83 -26.65
CA LYS A 247 -12.92 19.58 -26.69
C LYS A 247 -13.07 20.40 -27.97
N ALA A 248 -11.95 20.74 -28.62
CA ALA A 248 -11.96 21.51 -29.84
C ALA A 248 -12.79 20.85 -30.95
N VAL A 249 -13.69 21.60 -31.54
CA VAL A 249 -14.47 21.24 -32.73
C VAL A 249 -14.23 22.32 -33.78
N GLN A 250 -14.05 21.94 -35.04
CA GLN A 250 -13.85 22.89 -36.12
C GLN A 250 -15.05 23.84 -36.25
N GLY A 251 -14.81 25.13 -36.32
CA GLY A 251 -15.81 26.18 -36.40
C GLY A 251 -16.34 26.63 -35.03
N MET A 252 -16.00 25.96 -33.91
CA MET A 252 -16.46 26.40 -32.58
C MET A 252 -15.76 27.71 -32.16
N ARG A 253 -16.50 28.53 -31.40
CA ARG A 253 -15.94 29.63 -30.64
C ARG A 253 -15.43 29.12 -29.29
N PHE A 254 -14.31 29.66 -28.85
CA PHE A 254 -13.74 29.39 -27.54
C PHE A 254 -13.50 30.68 -26.76
N MET A 255 -13.54 30.58 -25.44
CA MET A 255 -13.29 31.66 -24.50
C MET A 255 -11.87 31.58 -23.93
N PRO A 256 -11.30 32.71 -23.44
CA PRO A 256 -10.01 32.70 -22.78
C PRO A 256 -9.95 31.73 -21.61
N GLY A 257 -8.89 30.87 -21.56
CA GLY A 257 -8.71 29.88 -20.50
C GLY A 257 -9.47 28.58 -20.71
N GLU A 258 -10.29 28.45 -21.76
CA GLU A 258 -10.96 27.20 -22.08
C GLU A 258 -9.95 26.15 -22.58
N ALA A 259 -9.88 24.98 -21.91
CA ALA A 259 -9.00 23.90 -22.30
C ALA A 259 -9.55 23.20 -23.55
N LEU A 260 -8.92 23.39 -24.68
CA LEU A 260 -9.30 22.80 -25.98
C LEU A 260 -8.72 21.40 -26.17
N TYR A 261 -7.51 21.17 -25.68
CA TYR A 261 -6.82 19.88 -25.70
C TYR A 261 -6.15 19.62 -24.35
N GLN A 262 -6.04 18.35 -24.03
CA GLN A 262 -5.20 17.87 -22.96
C GLN A 262 -4.22 16.84 -23.49
N VAL A 263 -2.93 17.04 -23.24
CA VAL A 263 -1.84 16.16 -23.68
C VAL A 263 -1.18 15.59 -22.44
N ALA A 264 -1.06 14.26 -22.36
CA ALA A 264 -0.34 13.60 -21.28
C ALA A 264 0.91 12.90 -21.82
N ASP A 265 2.04 13.12 -21.17
CA ASP A 265 3.25 12.34 -21.38
C ASP A 265 3.15 11.06 -20.53
N LEU A 266 2.90 9.94 -21.21
CA LEU A 266 2.74 8.63 -20.58
C LEU A 266 4.05 7.84 -20.47
N SER A 267 5.22 8.46 -20.57
CA SER A 267 6.52 7.79 -20.39
C SER A 267 6.75 7.31 -18.94
N SER A 268 6.06 7.92 -17.99
CA SER A 268 5.91 7.51 -16.60
C SER A 268 4.44 7.58 -16.23
N VAL A 269 3.99 6.64 -15.41
CA VAL A 269 2.61 6.57 -14.91
C VAL A 269 2.61 6.34 -13.41
N TRP A 270 1.51 6.68 -12.78
CA TRP A 270 1.26 6.37 -11.40
C TRP A 270 0.33 5.16 -11.28
N VAL A 271 0.55 4.36 -10.26
CA VAL A 271 -0.45 3.41 -9.77
C VAL A 271 -0.91 3.90 -8.41
N ILE A 272 -2.18 4.21 -8.33
CA ILE A 272 -2.83 4.53 -7.05
C ILE A 272 -3.34 3.22 -6.48
N ALA A 273 -2.63 2.71 -5.46
CA ALA A 273 -2.93 1.46 -4.78
C ALA A 273 -3.73 1.73 -3.50
N ASP A 274 -4.85 1.06 -3.33
CA ASP A 274 -5.72 1.18 -2.17
C ASP A 274 -5.29 0.20 -1.08
N VAL A 275 -4.52 0.67 -0.10
CA VAL A 275 -3.98 -0.12 1.01
C VAL A 275 -4.92 -0.06 2.20
N PHE A 276 -5.23 -1.21 2.81
CA PHE A 276 -6.10 -1.26 3.98
C PHE A 276 -5.50 -0.55 5.20
N GLU A 277 -6.36 0.04 6.02
CA GLU A 277 -6.01 0.78 7.25
C GLU A 277 -5.08 -0.03 8.16
N GLN A 278 -5.33 -1.32 8.34
CA GLN A 278 -4.53 -2.22 9.18
C GLN A 278 -3.07 -2.38 8.71
N ASP A 279 -2.78 -2.15 7.43
CA ASP A 279 -1.47 -2.37 6.82
C ASP A 279 -0.70 -1.06 6.56
N ILE A 280 -1.40 0.08 6.54
CA ILE A 280 -0.81 1.38 6.17
C ILE A 280 0.33 1.81 7.09
N GLY A 281 0.26 1.44 8.37
CA GLY A 281 1.32 1.73 9.35
C GLY A 281 2.69 1.14 9.00
N LEU A 282 2.74 0.16 8.10
CA LEU A 282 3.96 -0.50 7.63
C LEU A 282 4.49 0.11 6.32
N VAL A 283 3.64 0.83 5.57
CA VAL A 283 4.00 1.39 4.26
C VAL A 283 4.82 2.67 4.44
N ARG A 284 5.94 2.78 3.73
CA ARG A 284 6.82 3.95 3.78
C ARG A 284 7.15 4.43 2.36
N PRO A 285 7.20 5.75 2.11
CA PRO A 285 7.78 6.28 0.88
C PRO A 285 9.22 5.77 0.68
N GLY A 286 9.59 5.52 -0.58
CA GLY A 286 10.87 4.94 -0.96
C GLY A 286 10.89 3.40 -1.02
N ALA A 287 9.90 2.70 -0.48
CA ALA A 287 9.83 1.25 -0.57
C ALA A 287 9.51 0.79 -2.00
N LYS A 288 9.99 -0.40 -2.36
CA LYS A 288 9.75 -1.01 -3.66
C LYS A 288 8.35 -1.65 -3.71
N ALA A 289 7.73 -1.56 -4.88
CA ALA A 289 6.46 -2.17 -5.18
C ALA A 289 6.56 -3.01 -6.44
N LYS A 290 5.97 -4.20 -6.43
CA LYS A 290 5.79 -5.02 -7.62
C LYS A 290 4.36 -4.87 -8.10
N VAL A 291 4.20 -4.54 -9.37
CA VAL A 291 2.90 -4.28 -9.98
C VAL A 291 2.65 -5.29 -11.07
N ARG A 292 1.52 -5.97 -10.99
CA ARG A 292 1.04 -6.91 -12.00
C ARG A 292 -0.23 -6.38 -12.61
N ILE A 293 -0.36 -6.53 -13.92
CA ILE A 293 -1.49 -6.03 -14.70
C ILE A 293 -2.08 -7.20 -15.45
N ASN A 294 -3.39 -7.40 -15.34
CA ASN A 294 -4.07 -8.54 -15.94
C ASN A 294 -3.93 -8.60 -17.47
N ALA A 295 -3.77 -7.43 -18.12
CA ALA A 295 -3.52 -7.36 -19.57
C ALA A 295 -2.13 -7.90 -19.98
N TYR A 296 -1.20 -8.02 -19.03
CA TYR A 296 0.18 -8.48 -19.25
C TYR A 296 0.60 -9.46 -18.16
N PRO A 297 0.01 -10.68 -18.10
CA PRO A 297 0.21 -11.62 -16.99
C PRO A 297 1.66 -12.06 -16.82
N ASP A 298 2.41 -12.12 -17.92
CA ASP A 298 3.81 -12.55 -17.94
C ASP A 298 4.79 -11.44 -17.54
N LYS A 299 4.30 -10.20 -17.30
CA LYS A 299 5.14 -9.05 -16.97
C LYS A 299 4.88 -8.58 -15.55
N THR A 300 5.96 -8.39 -14.80
CA THR A 300 5.93 -7.70 -13.52
C THR A 300 6.65 -6.36 -13.69
N PHE A 301 5.98 -5.30 -13.31
CA PHE A 301 6.53 -3.95 -13.35
C PHE A 301 7.03 -3.58 -11.95
N GLU A 302 8.21 -3.00 -11.87
CA GLU A 302 8.78 -2.54 -10.62
C GLU A 302 8.59 -1.03 -10.48
N GLY A 303 8.06 -0.60 -9.35
CA GLY A 303 7.85 0.79 -9.02
C GLY A 303 8.40 1.14 -7.65
N THR A 304 8.30 2.42 -7.33
CA THR A 304 8.69 2.95 -6.02
C THR A 304 7.52 3.71 -5.43
N ILE A 305 7.24 3.51 -4.15
CA ILE A 305 6.25 4.29 -3.42
C ILE A 305 6.78 5.71 -3.28
N THR A 306 6.09 6.68 -3.88
CA THR A 306 6.48 8.09 -3.81
C THR A 306 5.66 8.88 -2.80
N TYR A 307 4.42 8.46 -2.54
CA TYR A 307 3.54 9.20 -1.65
C TYR A 307 2.50 8.30 -1.00
N VAL A 308 2.18 8.58 0.26
CA VAL A 308 1.05 7.99 1.00
C VAL A 308 0.08 9.12 1.27
N TYR A 309 -1.14 9.00 0.77
CA TYR A 309 -2.14 10.06 0.93
C TYR A 309 -2.57 10.19 2.40
N PRO A 310 -2.80 11.41 2.89
CA PRO A 310 -3.17 11.63 4.29
C PRO A 310 -4.64 11.34 4.61
N THR A 311 -5.43 10.99 3.58
CA THR A 311 -6.87 10.79 3.70
C THR A 311 -7.24 9.33 3.53
N LEU A 312 -8.12 8.83 4.40
CA LEU A 312 -8.74 7.52 4.31
C LEU A 312 -10.01 7.61 3.48
N LYS A 313 -10.22 6.68 2.56
CA LYS A 313 -11.50 6.48 1.87
C LYS A 313 -12.44 5.75 2.84
N ALA A 314 -13.45 6.44 3.36
CA ALA A 314 -14.34 5.90 4.40
C ALA A 314 -15.13 4.66 3.93
N GLU A 315 -15.50 4.62 2.65
CA GLU A 315 -16.31 3.54 2.06
C GLU A 315 -15.56 2.21 2.02
N THR A 316 -14.28 2.23 1.69
CA THR A 316 -13.44 1.04 1.52
C THR A 316 -12.48 0.81 2.69
N ARG A 317 -12.36 1.77 3.60
CA ARG A 317 -11.35 1.82 4.68
C ARG A 317 -9.94 1.60 4.17
N THR A 318 -9.63 2.25 3.05
CA THR A 318 -8.31 2.18 2.42
C THR A 318 -7.67 3.56 2.35
N VAL A 319 -6.34 3.58 2.41
CA VAL A 319 -5.51 4.76 2.17
C VAL A 319 -4.88 4.61 0.80
N PRO A 320 -5.06 5.57 -0.11
CA PRO A 320 -4.38 5.56 -1.39
C PRO A 320 -2.86 5.69 -1.19
N VAL A 321 -2.11 4.90 -1.94
CA VAL A 321 -0.64 4.94 -1.97
C VAL A 321 -0.21 5.09 -3.42
N ARG A 322 0.59 6.11 -3.70
CA ARG A 322 1.09 6.38 -5.05
C ARG A 322 2.40 5.65 -5.30
N VAL A 323 2.38 4.79 -6.30
CA VAL A 323 3.55 4.10 -6.82
C VAL A 323 3.89 4.66 -8.19
N GLU A 324 5.10 5.15 -8.37
CA GLU A 324 5.59 5.65 -9.66
C GLU A 324 6.25 4.52 -10.44
N LEU A 325 5.86 4.39 -11.72
CA LEU A 325 6.35 3.36 -12.63
C LEU A 325 6.86 3.97 -13.93
N PRO A 326 8.05 3.58 -14.40
CA PRO A 326 8.46 3.86 -15.78
C PRO A 326 7.56 3.09 -16.76
N ASN A 327 7.19 3.72 -17.85
CA ASN A 327 6.32 3.14 -18.87
C ASN A 327 6.94 3.18 -20.27
N PRO A 328 8.06 2.47 -20.50
CA PRO A 328 8.70 2.43 -21.80
C PRO A 328 7.75 1.78 -22.81
N GLY A 329 7.63 2.39 -23.99
CA GLY A 329 6.73 1.92 -25.03
C GLY A 329 5.23 2.16 -24.76
N GLN A 330 4.89 2.91 -23.69
CA GLN A 330 3.51 3.30 -23.35
C GLN A 330 2.52 2.13 -23.28
N LEU A 331 3.00 0.98 -22.75
CA LEU A 331 2.19 -0.23 -22.58
C LEU A 331 1.10 -0.03 -21.52
N LEU A 332 1.44 0.68 -20.44
CA LEU A 332 0.54 0.95 -19.34
C LEU A 332 -0.36 2.13 -19.72
N LYS A 333 -1.65 1.88 -19.80
CA LYS A 333 -2.64 2.90 -20.17
C LYS A 333 -3.41 3.36 -18.94
N PRO A 334 -3.74 4.64 -18.83
CA PRO A 334 -4.62 5.15 -17.78
C PRO A 334 -5.90 4.32 -17.67
N ALA A 335 -6.44 4.23 -16.45
CA ALA A 335 -7.61 3.44 -16.06
C ALA A 335 -7.44 1.92 -16.06
N MET A 336 -6.27 1.35 -16.43
CA MET A 336 -6.02 -0.09 -16.26
C MET A 336 -5.97 -0.44 -14.77
N PHE A 337 -6.53 -1.61 -14.43
CA PHE A 337 -6.42 -2.18 -13.09
C PHE A 337 -5.08 -2.88 -12.90
N ALA A 338 -4.54 -2.75 -11.69
CA ALA A 338 -3.28 -3.33 -11.29
C ALA A 338 -3.42 -4.02 -9.92
N GLN A 339 -2.68 -5.10 -9.74
CA GLN A 339 -2.43 -5.70 -8.43
C GLN A 339 -1.05 -5.27 -7.97
N VAL A 340 -0.99 -4.66 -6.79
CA VAL A 340 0.24 -4.11 -6.22
C VAL A 340 0.66 -4.95 -5.03
N GLU A 341 1.89 -5.43 -5.07
CA GLU A 341 2.53 -6.17 -3.99
C GLU A 341 3.61 -5.25 -3.37
N LEU A 342 3.39 -4.85 -2.14
CA LEU A 342 4.28 -3.99 -1.37
C LEU A 342 5.06 -4.86 -0.39
N LEU A 343 6.39 -4.85 -0.50
CA LEU A 343 7.27 -5.47 0.48
C LEU A 343 7.49 -4.48 1.62
N VAL A 344 6.85 -4.72 2.76
CA VAL A 344 6.85 -3.79 3.88
C VAL A 344 7.26 -4.50 5.17
N GLY A 345 7.87 -3.78 6.09
CA GLY A 345 7.98 -4.19 7.48
C GLY A 345 9.30 -4.71 7.98
N GLY A 346 10.34 -4.82 7.23
CA GLY A 346 11.63 -5.33 7.73
C GLY A 346 12.23 -4.48 8.88
N LYS A 347 11.96 -4.85 10.14
CA LYS A 347 12.68 -4.28 11.32
C LYS A 347 14.12 -4.83 11.46
N GLY A 348 14.68 -5.37 10.40
CA GLY A 348 15.94 -6.09 10.41
C GLY A 348 15.76 -7.61 10.64
N PRO A 349 16.84 -8.38 10.61
CA PRO A 349 16.78 -9.81 10.83
C PRO A 349 16.35 -10.11 12.27
N VAL A 350 15.30 -10.91 12.44
CA VAL A 350 14.83 -11.43 13.71
C VAL A 350 15.02 -12.94 13.77
N VAL A 351 15.19 -13.48 14.97
CA VAL A 351 15.24 -14.93 15.15
C VAL A 351 13.87 -15.51 14.86
N THR A 352 13.80 -16.44 13.93
CA THR A 352 12.57 -17.10 13.54
C THR A 352 12.63 -18.58 13.87
N VAL A 353 11.52 -19.13 14.33
CA VAL A 353 11.32 -20.54 14.58
C VAL A 353 10.08 -21.04 13.83
N PRO A 354 10.01 -22.32 13.46
CA PRO A 354 8.82 -22.87 12.83
C PRO A 354 7.60 -22.73 13.74
N THR A 355 6.47 -22.35 13.17
CA THR A 355 5.20 -22.21 13.93
C THR A 355 4.80 -23.50 14.64
N LEU A 356 5.14 -24.67 14.08
CA LEU A 356 4.88 -25.98 14.68
C LEU A 356 5.67 -26.24 15.97
N GLY A 357 6.78 -25.51 16.19
CA GLY A 357 7.58 -25.60 17.42
C GLY A 357 7.12 -24.67 18.52
N VAL A 358 6.11 -23.81 18.27
CA VAL A 358 5.59 -22.84 19.24
C VAL A 358 4.37 -23.44 19.94
N ILE A 359 4.45 -23.56 21.26
CA ILE A 359 3.33 -23.97 22.10
C ILE A 359 2.64 -22.69 22.60
N ASP A 360 1.42 -22.46 22.15
CA ASP A 360 0.59 -21.33 22.58
C ASP A 360 -0.43 -21.82 23.62
N SER A 361 -0.27 -21.36 24.87
CA SER A 361 -1.19 -21.68 25.98
C SER A 361 -2.30 -20.63 26.15
N GLY A 362 -2.40 -19.65 25.22
CA GLY A 362 -3.34 -18.53 25.30
C GLY A 362 -2.81 -17.37 26.16
N THR A 363 -2.05 -17.65 27.21
CA THR A 363 -1.44 -16.63 28.09
C THR A 363 0.06 -16.45 27.85
N ARG A 364 0.73 -17.52 27.39
CA ARG A 364 2.19 -17.51 27.09
C ARG A 364 2.48 -18.35 25.86
N ARG A 365 3.48 -17.90 25.10
CA ARG A 365 4.05 -18.65 23.98
C ARG A 365 5.41 -19.18 24.39
N LEU A 366 5.59 -20.48 24.25
CA LEU A 366 6.79 -21.19 24.67
C LEU A 366 7.39 -21.93 23.48
N VAL A 367 8.72 -21.95 23.42
CA VAL A 367 9.51 -22.76 22.51
C VAL A 367 10.48 -23.58 23.35
N PHE A 368 10.59 -24.87 23.08
CA PHE A 368 11.61 -25.70 23.70
C PHE A 368 12.89 -25.63 22.87
N VAL A 369 13.95 -25.13 23.49
CA VAL A 369 15.29 -25.02 22.89
C VAL A 369 16.17 -26.13 23.41
N GLU A 370 16.78 -26.89 22.51
CA GLU A 370 17.78 -27.92 22.86
C GLU A 370 19.08 -27.25 23.26
N ALA A 371 19.41 -27.28 24.54
CA ALA A 371 20.64 -26.70 25.10
C ALA A 371 21.83 -27.68 24.99
N GLN A 372 21.55 -28.97 25.14
CA GLN A 372 22.48 -30.09 24.96
C GLN A 372 21.69 -31.31 24.50
N GLU A 373 22.37 -32.31 23.91
CA GLU A 373 21.72 -33.51 23.43
C GLU A 373 20.80 -34.12 24.49
N GLY A 374 19.49 -34.16 24.20
CA GLY A 374 18.48 -34.68 25.10
C GLY A 374 18.06 -33.75 26.27
N ARG A 375 18.55 -32.53 26.34
CA ARG A 375 18.13 -31.52 27.33
C ARG A 375 17.48 -30.33 26.65
N VAL A 376 16.22 -30.07 27.00
CA VAL A 376 15.45 -28.98 26.43
C VAL A 376 15.06 -27.97 27.52
N GLU A 377 15.16 -26.68 27.15
CA GLU A 377 14.78 -25.56 28.01
C GLU A 377 13.57 -24.85 27.41
N PRO A 378 12.51 -24.57 28.19
CA PRO A 378 11.43 -23.71 27.73
C PRO A 378 11.91 -22.24 27.69
N ARG A 379 11.72 -21.58 26.58
CA ARG A 379 11.94 -20.13 26.43
C ARG A 379 10.66 -19.46 25.97
N GLU A 380 10.36 -18.30 26.56
CA GLU A 380 9.26 -17.46 26.11
C GLU A 380 9.69 -16.70 24.85
N GLY A 381 8.78 -16.63 23.84
CA GLY A 381 8.97 -15.99 22.55
C GLY A 381 7.97 -14.85 22.30
#